data_e1adebcfc72b3f61799379ef1a59e41f
#
_entry.id   e1adebcfc72b3f61799379ef1a59e41f
#
_cell.length_a   1.000
_cell.length_b   1.000
_cell.length_c   1.000
_cell.angle_alpha   90.00
_cell.angle_beta   90.00
_cell.angle_gamma   90.00
#
_symmetry.space_group_name_H-M   'P 1'
#
loop_
_entity.id
_entity.type
_entity.pdbx_description
1 polymer ?
#
loop_
_entity_poly.entity_id
_entity_poly.type
_entity_poly.pdbx_seq_one_letter_code
_entity_poly.pdbx_strand_id
1 'polypeptide(L)'
;MIDISKYANNMAKLREDAKEFEYEPYPMCIRTYKNRVNSLLGNLKDFGDREIHIFLYDFDYEESGYDKYGWENMKNIYIHKINLERDFFPKGWTRSTQSKLAYIQDEMTRLGVQKFQMFDDDLKMKVKMCDGKNKFSEKSNAWTQKKIEISLPDALRIEEFLLENTKDWGIAGFGGDLTTTWYDEKNIFKRNALPTRIITVNNELLNENKLHFTPDKKYHEDMDMCIRVIQKGFICPLINILAIDTAVPSNVPNVAGTNTSENNYQMVMYAKWRDYIRLNIAKNGNLNGNIIYKYVEKFPKEFIRPENEELYQACKDMNVDKVYEILENRKKK
;
A
#
# COMPACT_ATOMS: atom_id res chain seq x y z
N MET A 1 -1.50 -23.08 -12.61
CA MET A 1 -2.22 -21.84 -12.29
C MET A 1 -3.70 -22.13 -12.25
N ILE A 2 -4.34 -21.72 -11.18
CA ILE A 2 -5.78 -21.89 -10.99
C ILE A 2 -6.49 -20.70 -11.63
N ASP A 3 -7.62 -20.95 -12.31
CA ASP A 3 -8.49 -19.86 -12.74
C ASP A 3 -9.18 -19.23 -11.52
N ILE A 4 -8.68 -18.06 -11.10
CA ILE A 4 -9.20 -17.35 -9.91
C ILE A 4 -10.59 -16.76 -10.14
N SER A 5 -11.06 -16.63 -11.38
CA SER A 5 -12.41 -16.12 -11.68
C SER A 5 -13.52 -17.02 -11.14
N LYS A 6 -13.24 -18.32 -10.97
CA LYS A 6 -14.18 -19.29 -10.39
C LYS A 6 -14.64 -18.96 -8.97
N TYR A 7 -13.86 -18.16 -8.25
CA TYR A 7 -14.16 -17.79 -6.86
C TYR A 7 -15.06 -16.55 -6.73
N ALA A 8 -15.28 -15.81 -7.82
CA ALA A 8 -16.05 -14.57 -7.79
C ALA A 8 -17.41 -14.70 -7.09
N ASN A 9 -18.08 -15.82 -7.25
CA ASN A 9 -19.38 -16.12 -6.63
C ASN A 9 -19.29 -17.18 -5.51
N ASN A 10 -18.08 -17.60 -5.11
CA ASN A 10 -17.88 -18.66 -4.13
C ASN A 10 -16.76 -18.35 -3.14
N MET A 11 -16.99 -17.33 -2.29
CA MET A 11 -16.04 -16.90 -1.28
C MET A 11 -15.74 -17.97 -0.22
N ALA A 12 -16.69 -18.87 0.03
CA ALA A 12 -16.48 -20.01 0.95
C ALA A 12 -15.41 -20.96 0.37
N LYS A 13 -15.53 -21.29 -0.90
CA LYS A 13 -14.55 -22.15 -1.59
C LYS A 13 -13.17 -21.48 -1.70
N LEU A 14 -13.13 -20.17 -1.94
CA LEU A 14 -11.86 -19.41 -1.91
C LEU A 14 -11.14 -19.57 -0.57
N ARG A 15 -11.87 -19.42 0.54
CA ARG A 15 -11.30 -19.56 1.89
C ARG A 15 -10.81 -20.97 2.17
N GLU A 16 -11.57 -21.98 1.75
CA GLU A 16 -11.20 -23.39 1.89
C GLU A 16 -9.93 -23.69 1.09
N ASP A 17 -9.91 -23.37 -0.22
CA ASP A 17 -8.75 -23.61 -1.08
C ASP A 17 -7.51 -22.84 -0.61
N ALA A 18 -7.66 -21.59 -0.16
CA ALA A 18 -6.57 -20.83 0.41
C ALA A 18 -6.04 -21.44 1.70
N LYS A 19 -6.90 -22.06 2.52
CA LYS A 19 -6.49 -22.72 3.77
C LYS A 19 -5.72 -24.02 3.50
N GLU A 20 -6.11 -24.75 2.47
CA GLU A 20 -5.49 -26.03 2.09
C GLU A 20 -4.25 -25.87 1.23
N PHE A 21 -4.02 -24.67 0.67
CA PHE A 21 -2.90 -24.42 -0.22
C PHE A 21 -1.57 -24.45 0.54
N GLU A 22 -0.68 -25.34 0.10
CA GLU A 22 0.67 -25.47 0.66
C GLU A 22 1.62 -24.50 -0.03
N TYR A 23 2.20 -23.60 0.74
CA TYR A 23 3.22 -22.62 0.31
C TYR A 23 3.95 -22.08 1.54
N GLU A 24 5.07 -21.43 1.31
CA GLU A 24 5.80 -20.71 2.35
C GLU A 24 5.16 -19.32 2.54
N PRO A 25 4.62 -19.01 3.74
CA PRO A 25 4.00 -17.71 4.01
C PRO A 25 5.00 -16.57 3.81
N TYR A 26 4.56 -15.47 3.18
CA TYR A 26 5.42 -14.31 2.98
C TYR A 26 5.80 -13.68 4.33
N PRO A 27 7.10 -13.33 4.55
CA PRO A 27 7.51 -12.58 5.72
C PRO A 27 6.76 -11.25 5.84
N MET A 28 6.40 -10.89 7.07
CA MET A 28 5.77 -9.60 7.40
C MET A 28 6.82 -8.60 7.81
N CYS A 29 6.85 -7.45 7.17
CA CYS A 29 7.71 -6.32 7.51
C CYS A 29 6.86 -5.21 8.15
N ILE A 30 6.95 -5.05 9.46
CA ILE A 30 6.20 -4.05 10.21
C ILE A 30 7.08 -2.83 10.43
N ARG A 31 6.67 -1.69 9.89
CA ARG A 31 7.30 -0.40 10.17
C ARG A 31 6.64 0.24 11.37
N THR A 32 7.41 0.57 12.38
CA THR A 32 6.88 1.16 13.61
C THR A 32 7.67 2.39 14.06
N TYR A 33 7.11 3.12 15.01
CA TYR A 33 7.64 4.34 15.58
C TYR A 33 7.53 4.31 17.10
N LYS A 34 8.24 5.22 17.73
CA LYS A 34 8.14 5.48 19.16
C LYS A 34 6.68 5.54 19.63
N ASN A 35 6.40 4.82 20.72
CA ASN A 35 5.08 4.80 21.41
C ASN A 35 3.88 4.32 20.59
N ARG A 36 4.09 3.68 19.45
CA ARG A 36 3.03 3.08 18.64
C ARG A 36 2.89 1.59 18.89
N VAL A 37 2.47 1.24 20.08
CA VAL A 37 2.08 -0.14 20.40
C VAL A 37 0.58 -0.27 20.17
N ASN A 38 0.19 -1.05 19.21
CA ASN A 38 -1.20 -1.29 18.83
C ASN A 38 -1.59 -2.77 18.93
N SER A 39 -2.82 -3.09 18.57
CA SER A 39 -3.35 -4.44 18.61
C SER A 39 -2.58 -5.41 17.69
N LEU A 40 -2.03 -4.94 16.56
CA LEU A 40 -1.23 -5.78 15.67
C LEU A 40 0.03 -6.27 16.37
N LEU A 41 0.84 -5.34 16.90
CA LEU A 41 2.08 -5.67 17.60
C LEU A 41 1.81 -6.48 18.87
N GLY A 42 0.74 -6.15 19.62
CA GLY A 42 0.36 -6.87 20.84
C GLY A 42 -0.07 -8.32 20.62
N ASN A 43 -0.47 -8.68 19.41
CA ASN A 43 -0.99 -10.00 19.06
C ASN A 43 -0.12 -10.73 18.01
N LEU A 44 1.17 -10.44 17.92
CA LEU A 44 2.06 -11.08 16.93
C LEU A 44 2.09 -12.61 17.04
N LYS A 45 1.86 -13.16 18.22
CA LYS A 45 1.74 -14.63 18.44
C LYS A 45 0.62 -15.29 17.62
N ASP A 46 -0.40 -14.52 17.19
CA ASP A 46 -1.52 -15.05 16.44
C ASP A 46 -1.14 -15.40 14.98
N PHE A 47 0.06 -15.01 14.55
CA PHE A 47 0.60 -15.31 13.21
C PHE A 47 1.36 -16.65 13.11
N GLY A 48 1.40 -17.42 14.20
CA GLY A 48 2.04 -18.75 14.22
C GLY A 48 3.54 -18.68 13.90
N ASP A 49 3.99 -19.51 12.96
CA ASP A 49 5.41 -19.61 12.56
C ASP A 49 5.81 -18.63 11.45
N ARG A 50 4.91 -17.69 11.04
CA ARG A 50 5.24 -16.68 10.02
C ARG A 50 6.39 -15.81 10.50
N GLU A 51 7.36 -15.57 9.63
CA GLU A 51 8.44 -14.63 9.90
C GLU A 51 7.93 -13.19 9.98
N ILE A 52 8.33 -12.49 11.04
CA ILE A 52 7.92 -11.11 11.31
C ILE A 52 9.17 -10.26 11.54
N HIS A 53 9.39 -9.29 10.65
CA HIS A 53 10.50 -8.36 10.71
C HIS A 53 9.98 -6.99 11.17
N ILE A 54 10.42 -6.53 12.32
CA ILE A 54 10.02 -5.24 12.91
C ILE A 54 11.12 -4.22 12.64
N PHE A 55 10.79 -3.14 11.95
CA PHE A 55 11.71 -2.08 11.55
C PHE A 55 11.43 -0.80 12.33
N LEU A 56 12.40 -0.38 13.13
CA LEU A 56 12.33 0.85 13.90
C LEU A 56 13.73 1.48 14.02
N TYR A 57 13.78 2.76 14.34
CA TYR A 57 15.06 3.40 14.64
C TYR A 57 15.58 2.94 16.00
N ASP A 58 16.91 2.88 16.17
CA ASP A 58 17.57 2.45 17.38
C ASP A 58 17.11 3.25 18.61
N PHE A 59 17.05 4.59 18.49
CA PHE A 59 16.56 5.45 19.58
C PHE A 59 15.05 5.26 19.88
N ASP A 60 14.24 4.90 18.88
CA ASP A 60 12.82 4.58 19.10
C ASP A 60 12.67 3.26 19.86
N TYR A 61 13.58 2.30 19.66
CA TYR A 61 13.59 1.03 20.39
C TYR A 61 13.82 1.22 21.88
N GLU A 62 14.86 1.99 22.23
CA GLU A 62 15.25 2.24 23.62
C GLU A 62 14.17 3.02 24.40
N GLU A 63 13.50 3.99 23.75
CA GLU A 63 12.53 4.86 24.40
C GLU A 63 11.10 4.30 24.42
N SER A 64 10.77 3.34 23.57
CA SER A 64 9.40 2.86 23.37
C SER A 64 8.99 1.75 24.32
N GLY A 65 9.95 1.12 25.01
CA GLY A 65 9.69 -0.03 25.86
C GLY A 65 9.30 -1.31 25.08
N TYR A 66 9.68 -1.42 23.83
CA TYR A 66 9.47 -2.63 23.02
C TYR A 66 10.13 -3.86 23.61
N ASP A 67 11.24 -3.71 24.35
CA ASP A 67 11.91 -4.73 25.15
C ASP A 67 10.99 -5.41 26.17
N LYS A 68 9.99 -4.69 26.69
CA LYS A 68 9.03 -5.21 27.68
C LYS A 68 8.06 -6.25 27.12
N TYR A 69 7.89 -6.31 25.82
CA TYR A 69 6.99 -7.28 25.17
C TYR A 69 7.63 -8.64 24.96
N GLY A 70 8.94 -8.77 25.16
CA GLY A 70 9.66 -10.03 25.00
C GLY A 70 9.70 -10.58 23.58
N TRP A 71 9.46 -9.73 22.58
CA TRP A 71 9.43 -10.17 21.16
C TRP A 71 10.76 -10.72 20.67
N GLU A 72 11.86 -10.21 21.19
CA GLU A 72 13.21 -10.72 20.88
C GLU A 72 13.40 -12.20 21.28
N ASN A 73 12.54 -12.72 22.15
CA ASN A 73 12.58 -14.11 22.59
C ASN A 73 11.64 -15.03 21.76
N MET A 74 10.88 -14.46 20.83
CA MET A 74 10.02 -15.25 19.92
C MET A 74 10.84 -15.70 18.71
N LYS A 75 10.79 -17.00 18.41
CA LYS A 75 11.63 -17.66 17.41
C LYS A 75 11.51 -17.07 15.99
N ASN A 76 10.36 -16.52 15.65
CA ASN A 76 10.01 -16.04 14.32
C ASN A 76 9.96 -14.52 14.21
N ILE A 77 10.42 -13.77 15.24
CA ILE A 77 10.43 -12.30 15.24
C ILE A 77 11.86 -11.78 15.17
N TYR A 78 12.11 -10.93 14.19
CA TYR A 78 13.41 -10.30 13.91
C TYR A 78 13.28 -8.79 14.04
N ILE A 79 14.07 -8.19 14.93
CA ILE A 79 14.05 -6.76 15.18
C ILE A 79 15.22 -6.08 14.46
N HIS A 80 14.88 -5.18 13.53
CA HIS A 80 15.83 -4.40 12.76
C HIS A 80 15.92 -2.99 13.33
N LYS A 81 16.98 -2.74 14.11
CA LYS A 81 17.30 -1.42 14.66
C LYS A 81 18.05 -0.61 13.59
N ILE A 82 17.39 0.41 13.05
CA ILE A 82 17.92 1.25 11.99
C ILE A 82 18.74 2.37 12.62
N ASN A 83 20.04 2.38 12.35
CA ASN A 83 20.93 3.47 12.72
C ASN A 83 20.98 4.48 11.55
N LEU A 84 20.53 5.72 11.78
CA LEU A 84 20.45 6.73 10.74
C LEU A 84 21.81 7.07 10.13
N GLU A 85 22.85 7.17 10.96
CA GLU A 85 24.20 7.52 10.51
C GLU A 85 24.78 6.40 9.64
N ARG A 86 24.71 5.16 10.12
CA ARG A 86 25.23 3.98 9.42
C ARG A 86 24.42 3.61 8.19
N ASP A 87 23.08 3.64 8.28
CA ASP A 87 22.21 3.00 7.29
C ASP A 87 21.65 4.00 6.28
N PHE A 88 21.45 5.27 6.65
CA PHE A 88 20.80 6.27 5.81
C PHE A 88 21.75 7.35 5.30
N PHE A 89 22.58 7.95 6.15
CA PHE A 89 23.37 9.10 5.75
C PHE A 89 24.43 8.77 4.69
N PRO A 90 25.12 7.62 4.72
CA PRO A 90 26.05 7.28 3.64
C PRO A 90 25.38 7.15 2.28
N LYS A 91 24.05 6.84 2.25
CA LYS A 91 23.25 6.76 1.02
C LYS A 91 22.62 8.10 0.62
N GLY A 92 22.84 9.18 1.40
CA GLY A 92 22.17 10.47 1.20
C GLY A 92 20.69 10.47 1.54
N TRP A 93 20.20 9.47 2.28
CA TRP A 93 18.80 9.37 2.68
C TRP A 93 18.52 10.24 3.91
N THR A 94 17.29 10.71 4.00
CA THR A 94 16.81 11.43 5.19
C THR A 94 15.78 10.58 5.94
N ARG A 95 15.59 10.83 7.23
CA ARG A 95 14.55 10.18 8.04
C ARG A 95 13.17 10.46 7.43
N SER A 96 12.54 9.42 6.88
CA SER A 96 11.19 9.49 6.30
C SER A 96 10.57 8.09 6.21
N THR A 97 9.27 8.02 5.95
CA THR A 97 8.58 6.78 5.62
C THR A 97 9.17 6.15 4.35
N GLN A 98 9.44 6.97 3.34
CA GLN A 98 10.00 6.56 2.05
C GLN A 98 11.37 5.90 2.22
N SER A 99 12.26 6.52 2.99
CA SER A 99 13.59 5.94 3.26
C SER A 99 13.48 4.62 4.03
N LYS A 100 12.52 4.50 4.94
CA LYS A 100 12.28 3.25 5.66
C LYS A 100 11.78 2.14 4.74
N LEU A 101 10.90 2.44 3.76
CA LEU A 101 10.45 1.46 2.77
C LEU A 101 11.60 0.99 1.85
N ALA A 102 12.42 1.93 1.41
CA ALA A 102 13.62 1.60 0.64
C ALA A 102 14.58 0.71 1.45
N TYR A 103 14.78 1.03 2.73
CA TYR A 103 15.59 0.22 3.64
C TYR A 103 15.03 -1.19 3.83
N ILE A 104 13.72 -1.33 4.00
CA ILE A 104 13.05 -2.63 4.11
C ILE A 104 13.31 -3.46 2.85
N GLN A 105 13.15 -2.89 1.66
CA GLN A 105 13.41 -3.60 0.42
C GLN A 105 14.87 -4.04 0.30
N ASP A 106 15.83 -3.17 0.62
CA ASP A 106 17.26 -3.49 0.63
C ASP A 106 17.56 -4.64 1.59
N GLU A 107 17.01 -4.60 2.79
CA GLU A 107 17.23 -5.62 3.82
C GLU A 107 16.60 -6.97 3.45
N MET A 108 15.38 -6.98 2.95
CA MET A 108 14.73 -8.19 2.45
C MET A 108 15.49 -8.79 1.26
N THR A 109 16.04 -7.95 0.38
CA THR A 109 16.92 -8.40 -0.71
C THR A 109 18.21 -9.03 -0.16
N ARG A 110 18.84 -8.40 0.83
CA ARG A 110 20.05 -8.93 1.50
C ARG A 110 19.81 -10.29 2.17
N LEU A 111 18.61 -10.49 2.72
CA LEU A 111 18.18 -11.75 3.34
C LEU A 111 17.75 -12.81 2.32
N GLY A 112 17.69 -12.49 1.02
CA GLY A 112 17.27 -13.42 -0.03
C GLY A 112 15.75 -13.64 -0.10
N VAL A 113 14.96 -12.75 0.53
CA VAL A 113 13.50 -12.86 0.56
C VAL A 113 12.92 -12.47 -0.79
N GLN A 114 12.23 -13.40 -1.44
CA GLN A 114 11.65 -13.21 -2.78
C GLN A 114 10.35 -12.42 -2.76
N LYS A 115 9.50 -12.62 -1.75
CA LYS A 115 8.22 -11.93 -1.58
C LYS A 115 8.02 -11.59 -0.11
N PHE A 116 7.48 -10.43 0.17
CA PHE A 116 7.18 -10.00 1.55
C PHE A 116 6.01 -9.02 1.59
N GLN A 117 5.49 -8.78 2.79
CA GLN A 117 4.37 -7.87 3.03
C GLN A 117 4.81 -6.73 3.94
N MET A 118 4.49 -5.50 3.59
CA MET A 118 4.75 -4.32 4.40
C MET A 118 3.48 -3.83 5.09
N PHE A 119 3.60 -3.56 6.39
CA PHE A 119 2.51 -3.18 7.27
C PHE A 119 2.80 -1.88 8.00
N ASP A 120 1.73 -1.11 8.21
CA ASP A 120 1.72 -0.09 9.26
C ASP A 120 1.37 -0.72 10.62
N ASP A 121 1.93 -0.19 11.67
CA ASP A 121 1.74 -0.68 13.05
C ASP A 121 0.37 -0.34 13.65
N ASP A 122 -0.49 0.36 12.93
CA ASP A 122 -1.81 0.80 13.37
C ASP A 122 -2.98 0.04 12.71
N LEU A 123 -2.69 -1.12 12.12
CA LEU A 123 -3.72 -1.95 11.50
C LEU A 123 -4.46 -2.81 12.53
N LYS A 124 -5.74 -3.08 12.27
CA LYS A 124 -6.53 -4.00 13.08
C LYS A 124 -6.25 -5.46 12.73
N MET A 125 -6.38 -6.33 13.72
CA MET A 125 -6.23 -7.78 13.52
C MET A 125 -7.40 -8.41 12.75
N LYS A 126 -8.49 -7.68 12.56
CA LYS A 126 -9.69 -8.13 11.87
C LYS A 126 -9.87 -7.42 10.54
N VAL A 127 -10.17 -8.19 9.54
CA VAL A 127 -10.38 -7.76 8.16
C VAL A 127 -11.84 -7.95 7.79
N LYS A 128 -12.41 -7.01 7.06
CA LYS A 128 -13.71 -7.18 6.41
C LYS A 128 -13.51 -7.85 5.07
N MET A 129 -14.21 -8.96 4.84
CA MET A 129 -14.22 -9.68 3.58
C MET A 129 -15.61 -9.65 2.96
N CYS A 130 -15.71 -9.51 1.64
CA CYS A 130 -16.96 -9.68 0.92
C CYS A 130 -17.42 -11.14 0.98
N ASP A 131 -18.73 -11.36 1.22
CA ASP A 131 -19.35 -12.70 1.33
C ASP A 131 -19.78 -13.27 -0.04
N GLY A 132 -19.59 -12.51 -1.12
CA GLY A 132 -20.05 -12.90 -2.48
C GLY A 132 -21.57 -12.83 -2.67
N LYS A 133 -22.32 -12.36 -1.67
CA LYS A 133 -23.77 -12.18 -1.74
C LYS A 133 -24.11 -10.71 -1.86
N ASN A 134 -24.63 -10.33 -3.02
CA ASN A 134 -25.13 -8.99 -3.22
C ASN A 134 -26.54 -8.84 -2.63
N LYS A 135 -26.74 -7.78 -1.86
CA LYS A 135 -28.07 -7.39 -1.39
C LYS A 135 -28.36 -5.99 -1.93
N PHE A 136 -29.43 -5.88 -2.67
CA PHE A 136 -29.92 -4.57 -3.09
C PHE A 136 -30.47 -3.81 -1.88
N SER A 137 -30.03 -2.58 -1.71
CA SER A 137 -30.54 -1.68 -0.69
C SER A 137 -31.45 -0.64 -1.32
N GLU A 138 -32.75 -0.76 -1.11
CA GLU A 138 -33.73 0.23 -1.58
C GLU A 138 -33.48 1.63 -1.01
N LYS A 139 -32.99 1.68 0.24
CA LYS A 139 -32.66 2.95 0.92
C LYS A 139 -31.55 3.76 0.24
N SER A 140 -30.56 3.09 -0.35
CA SER A 140 -29.44 3.74 -1.04
C SER A 140 -29.51 3.60 -2.55
N ASN A 141 -30.51 2.91 -3.07
CA ASN A 141 -30.66 2.52 -4.48
C ASN A 141 -29.34 1.92 -5.04
N ALA A 142 -28.69 1.11 -4.25
CA ALA A 142 -27.38 0.53 -4.57
C ALA A 142 -27.27 -0.93 -4.09
N TRP A 143 -26.50 -1.71 -4.80
CA TRP A 143 -26.11 -3.04 -4.35
C TRP A 143 -25.13 -2.94 -3.20
N THR A 144 -25.50 -3.50 -2.05
CA THR A 144 -24.61 -3.62 -0.90
C THR A 144 -24.18 -5.07 -0.77
N GLN A 145 -22.89 -5.26 -0.49
CA GLN A 145 -22.36 -6.58 -0.25
C GLN A 145 -22.48 -6.94 1.22
N LYS A 146 -22.84 -8.18 1.50
CA LYS A 146 -22.68 -8.73 2.83
C LYS A 146 -21.19 -8.88 3.10
N LYS A 147 -20.76 -8.36 4.25
CA LYS A 147 -19.38 -8.44 4.73
C LYS A 147 -19.34 -9.39 5.91
N ILE A 148 -18.29 -10.20 5.94
CA ILE A 148 -17.94 -11.03 7.08
C ILE A 148 -16.63 -10.52 7.66
N GLU A 149 -16.44 -10.72 8.95
CA GLU A 149 -15.20 -10.45 9.64
C GLU A 149 -14.34 -11.72 9.65
N ILE A 150 -13.09 -11.60 9.27
CA ILE A 150 -12.10 -12.66 9.30
C ILE A 150 -10.84 -12.18 10.02
N SER A 151 -10.02 -13.09 10.48
CA SER A 151 -8.72 -12.75 11.06
C SER A 151 -7.76 -12.15 10.00
N LEU A 152 -6.81 -11.32 10.42
CA LEU A 152 -5.77 -10.83 9.52
C LEU A 152 -4.93 -11.99 8.97
N PRO A 153 -4.49 -12.99 9.74
CA PRO A 153 -3.80 -14.16 9.19
C PRO A 153 -4.57 -14.88 8.07
N ASP A 154 -5.90 -15.07 8.23
CA ASP A 154 -6.73 -15.67 7.19
C ASP A 154 -6.79 -14.78 5.93
N ALA A 155 -6.87 -13.46 6.10
CA ALA A 155 -6.89 -12.52 4.99
C ALA A 155 -5.57 -12.54 4.19
N LEU A 156 -4.43 -12.58 4.89
CA LEU A 156 -3.11 -12.70 4.26
C LEU A 156 -2.98 -14.00 3.49
N ARG A 157 -3.47 -15.10 4.05
CA ARG A 157 -3.45 -16.40 3.37
C ARG A 157 -4.28 -16.38 2.09
N ILE A 158 -5.43 -15.72 2.09
CA ILE A 158 -6.25 -15.53 0.87
C ILE A 158 -5.50 -14.68 -0.15
N GLU A 159 -4.88 -13.58 0.28
CA GLU A 159 -4.08 -12.73 -0.62
C GLU A 159 -2.94 -13.51 -1.26
N GLU A 160 -2.14 -14.20 -0.47
CA GLU A 160 -1.00 -14.98 -0.92
C GLU A 160 -1.41 -16.08 -1.89
N PHE A 161 -2.50 -16.82 -1.57
CA PHE A 161 -3.08 -17.80 -2.47
C PHE A 161 -3.45 -17.20 -3.84
N LEU A 162 -4.08 -16.04 -3.85
CA LEU A 162 -4.44 -15.35 -5.09
C LEU A 162 -3.19 -14.90 -5.86
N LEU A 163 -2.18 -14.38 -5.17
CA LEU A 163 -0.94 -13.89 -5.77
C LEU A 163 -0.06 -15.01 -6.32
N GLU A 164 0.03 -16.17 -5.64
CA GLU A 164 0.73 -17.34 -6.15
C GLU A 164 0.09 -17.90 -7.44
N ASN A 165 -1.19 -17.62 -7.63
CA ASN A 165 -1.92 -17.98 -8.85
C ASN A 165 -2.03 -16.82 -9.87
N THR A 166 -1.33 -15.70 -9.65
CA THR A 166 -1.31 -14.53 -10.53
C THR A 166 0.10 -14.32 -11.08
N LYS A 167 0.23 -14.10 -12.40
CA LYS A 167 1.52 -13.82 -13.04
C LYS A 167 1.83 -12.33 -13.09
N ASP A 168 3.11 -12.05 -13.20
CA ASP A 168 3.65 -10.75 -13.61
C ASP A 168 3.19 -9.57 -12.72
N TRP A 169 3.02 -9.81 -11.41
CA TRP A 169 2.70 -8.76 -10.46
C TRP A 169 3.96 -8.25 -9.74
N GLY A 170 4.08 -6.94 -9.59
CA GLY A 170 5.21 -6.32 -8.88
C GLY A 170 4.89 -5.92 -7.45
N ILE A 171 3.83 -5.17 -7.25
CA ILE A 171 3.27 -4.87 -5.93
C ILE A 171 1.78 -5.17 -5.91
N ALA A 172 1.28 -5.60 -4.78
CA ALA A 172 -0.12 -5.98 -4.56
C ALA A 172 -0.58 -5.53 -3.17
N GLY A 173 -1.82 -5.84 -2.80
CA GLY A 173 -2.33 -5.63 -1.46
C GLY A 173 -3.84 -5.45 -1.42
N PHE A 174 -4.34 -4.94 -0.28
CA PHE A 174 -5.73 -4.58 -0.13
C PHE A 174 -5.89 -3.26 0.64
N GLY A 175 -7.06 -2.65 0.52
CA GLY A 175 -7.31 -1.31 1.03
C GLY A 175 -7.96 -1.27 2.41
N GLY A 176 -8.24 -0.05 2.89
CA GLY A 176 -8.88 0.20 4.18
C GLY A 176 -10.41 0.28 4.16
N ASP A 177 -11.06 0.36 3.01
CA ASP A 177 -12.52 0.55 2.96
C ASP A 177 -13.19 -0.23 1.83
N LEU A 178 -14.06 -1.17 2.21
CA LEU A 178 -14.90 -1.91 1.27
C LEU A 178 -16.12 -1.11 0.76
N THR A 179 -16.41 0.07 1.30
CA THR A 179 -17.56 0.86 0.85
C THR A 179 -17.33 1.52 -0.51
N THR A 180 -16.08 1.80 -0.83
CA THR A 180 -15.66 2.44 -2.09
C THR A 180 -15.22 1.44 -3.16
N THR A 181 -14.99 0.20 -2.80
CA THR A 181 -14.67 -0.86 -3.74
C THR A 181 -15.95 -1.47 -4.28
N TRP A 182 -16.25 -1.16 -5.53
CA TRP A 182 -17.28 -1.88 -6.28
C TRP A 182 -16.77 -3.29 -6.54
N TYR A 183 -17.33 -4.25 -5.81
CA TYR A 183 -17.15 -5.65 -6.16
C TYR A 183 -17.88 -5.89 -7.49
N ASP A 184 -17.10 -6.07 -8.52
CA ASP A 184 -17.60 -6.65 -9.74
C ASP A 184 -17.64 -8.16 -9.52
N GLU A 185 -18.81 -8.79 -9.64
CA GLU A 185 -18.99 -10.25 -9.49
C GLU A 185 -18.02 -11.08 -10.34
N LYS A 186 -17.41 -10.45 -11.33
CA LYS A 186 -16.44 -11.06 -12.26
C LYS A 186 -14.98 -10.92 -11.80
N ASN A 187 -14.68 -10.02 -10.88
CA ASN A 187 -13.30 -9.67 -10.53
C ASN A 187 -13.05 -9.64 -9.04
N ILE A 188 -12.35 -10.64 -8.50
CA ILE A 188 -11.89 -10.68 -7.10
C ILE A 188 -10.82 -9.62 -6.82
N PHE A 189 -10.10 -9.15 -7.84
CA PHE A 189 -9.17 -8.04 -7.75
C PHE A 189 -9.23 -7.11 -8.96
N LYS A 190 -8.85 -5.87 -8.76
CA LYS A 190 -8.51 -4.94 -9.86
C LYS A 190 -7.11 -5.26 -10.35
N ARG A 191 -6.96 -5.36 -11.67
CA ARG A 191 -5.67 -5.63 -12.31
C ARG A 191 -4.60 -4.61 -11.92
N ASN A 192 -4.95 -3.32 -11.93
CA ASN A 192 -4.07 -2.24 -11.55
C ASN A 192 -4.80 -1.26 -10.62
N ALA A 193 -4.34 -1.18 -9.37
CA ALA A 193 -4.79 -0.20 -8.40
C ALA A 193 -3.72 -0.01 -7.32
N LEU A 194 -3.81 1.07 -6.57
CA LEU A 194 -2.87 1.39 -5.51
C LEU A 194 -3.22 0.62 -4.23
N PRO A 195 -2.34 -0.25 -3.71
CA PRO A 195 -2.49 -0.80 -2.38
C PRO A 195 -2.23 0.30 -1.35
N THR A 196 -3.08 0.42 -0.33
CA THR A 196 -3.00 1.57 0.59
C THR A 196 -2.75 1.21 2.06
N ARG A 197 -2.96 -0.03 2.46
CA ARG A 197 -2.84 -0.44 3.87
C ARG A 197 -1.83 -1.54 4.08
N ILE A 198 -1.86 -2.50 3.21
CA ILE A 198 -0.89 -3.59 3.16
C ILE A 198 -0.32 -3.56 1.75
N ILE A 199 1.00 -3.54 1.66
CA ILE A 199 1.72 -3.57 0.39
C ILE A 199 2.49 -4.88 0.34
N THR A 200 2.05 -5.80 -0.52
CA THR A 200 2.74 -7.04 -0.80
C THR A 200 3.69 -6.83 -1.98
N VAL A 201 4.92 -7.23 -1.82
CA VAL A 201 6.02 -6.95 -2.74
C VAL A 201 6.55 -8.24 -3.34
N ASN A 202 6.60 -8.31 -4.65
CA ASN A 202 7.35 -9.33 -5.38
C ASN A 202 8.79 -8.84 -5.56
N ASN A 203 9.60 -9.04 -4.54
CA ASN A 203 10.95 -8.50 -4.42
C ASN A 203 11.89 -9.06 -5.50
N GLU A 204 11.73 -10.34 -5.84
CA GLU A 204 12.50 -10.97 -6.91
C GLU A 204 12.27 -10.25 -8.25
N LEU A 205 11.00 -10.12 -8.66
CA LEU A 205 10.64 -9.43 -9.90
C LEU A 205 11.07 -7.96 -9.89
N LEU A 206 10.92 -7.26 -8.78
CA LEU A 206 11.35 -5.87 -8.68
C LEU A 206 12.86 -5.73 -8.84
N ASN A 207 13.65 -6.58 -8.17
CA ASN A 207 15.12 -6.56 -8.25
C ASN A 207 15.63 -6.89 -9.65
N GLU A 208 15.09 -7.91 -10.30
CA GLU A 208 15.44 -8.26 -11.69
C GLU A 208 15.19 -7.10 -12.65
N ASN A 209 14.18 -6.28 -12.39
CA ASN A 209 13.81 -5.14 -13.21
C ASN A 209 14.37 -3.79 -12.72
N LYS A 210 15.24 -3.81 -11.71
CA LYS A 210 15.87 -2.63 -11.10
C LYS A 210 14.83 -1.61 -10.58
N LEU A 211 13.75 -2.13 -9.99
CA LEU A 211 12.70 -1.34 -9.37
C LEU A 211 12.89 -1.33 -7.85
N HIS A 212 13.20 -0.16 -7.29
CA HIS A 212 13.37 0.04 -5.86
C HIS A 212 12.46 1.15 -5.37
N PHE A 213 11.99 1.07 -4.12
CA PHE A 213 11.27 2.17 -3.50
C PHE A 213 12.14 3.42 -3.46
N THR A 214 11.54 4.56 -3.81
CA THR A 214 12.25 5.85 -3.83
C THR A 214 12.42 6.37 -2.42
N PRO A 215 13.65 6.57 -1.91
CA PRO A 215 13.89 7.06 -0.55
C PRO A 215 13.61 8.56 -0.38
N ASP A 216 13.33 9.28 -1.47
CA ASP A 216 13.09 10.73 -1.42
C ASP A 216 11.72 11.03 -0.79
N LYS A 217 11.74 11.73 0.35
CA LYS A 217 10.56 12.15 1.10
C LYS A 217 9.57 13.04 0.35
N LYS A 218 9.93 13.50 -0.86
CA LYS A 218 9.06 14.34 -1.69
C LYS A 218 8.03 13.56 -2.50
N TYR A 219 8.13 12.22 -2.55
CA TYR A 219 7.25 11.39 -3.36
C TYR A 219 6.28 10.58 -2.51
N HIS A 220 5.11 10.29 -3.07
CA HIS A 220 4.27 9.20 -2.62
C HIS A 220 4.86 7.88 -3.15
N GLU A 221 5.56 7.17 -2.31
CA GLU A 221 6.39 6.02 -2.67
C GLU A 221 5.59 4.85 -3.26
N ASP A 222 4.38 4.61 -2.75
CA ASP A 222 3.45 3.61 -3.22
C ASP A 222 2.93 3.93 -4.63
N MET A 223 2.52 5.18 -4.85
CA MET A 223 2.06 5.67 -6.15
C MET A 223 3.18 5.67 -7.19
N ASP A 224 4.37 6.13 -6.82
CA ASP A 224 5.55 6.14 -7.68
C ASP A 224 5.94 4.72 -8.09
N MET A 225 5.98 3.80 -7.15
CA MET A 225 6.30 2.39 -7.42
C MET A 225 5.24 1.75 -8.32
N CYS A 226 3.95 1.99 -8.05
CA CYS A 226 2.85 1.46 -8.85
C CYS A 226 2.96 1.89 -10.33
N ILE A 227 3.22 3.18 -10.60
CA ILE A 227 3.40 3.67 -11.97
C ILE A 227 4.59 2.99 -12.64
N ARG A 228 5.74 2.90 -11.96
CA ARG A 228 6.96 2.30 -12.52
C ARG A 228 6.80 0.80 -12.81
N VAL A 229 6.12 0.08 -11.93
CA VAL A 229 5.79 -1.36 -12.12
C VAL A 229 4.95 -1.54 -13.38
N ILE A 230 3.87 -0.76 -13.53
CA ILE A 230 2.98 -0.86 -14.69
C ILE A 230 3.70 -0.45 -16.00
N GLN A 231 4.57 0.56 -15.95
CA GLN A 231 5.37 0.97 -17.10
C GLN A 231 6.36 -0.10 -17.58
N LYS A 232 6.77 -1.00 -16.70
CA LYS A 232 7.58 -2.18 -17.05
C LYS A 232 6.76 -3.33 -17.64
N GLY A 233 5.45 -3.18 -17.73
CA GLY A 233 4.54 -4.20 -18.27
C GLY A 233 3.96 -5.16 -17.22
N PHE A 234 4.28 -4.96 -15.94
CA PHE A 234 3.75 -5.76 -14.83
C PHE A 234 2.44 -5.20 -14.33
N ILE A 235 1.78 -5.92 -13.40
CA ILE A 235 0.52 -5.50 -12.80
C ILE A 235 0.67 -5.16 -11.31
N CYS A 236 -0.26 -4.32 -10.82
CA CYS A 236 -0.40 -3.98 -9.41
C CYS A 236 -1.80 -4.40 -8.93
N PRO A 237 -2.04 -5.71 -8.65
CA PRO A 237 -3.36 -6.17 -8.26
C PRO A 237 -3.78 -5.66 -6.88
N LEU A 238 -4.99 -5.11 -6.78
CA LEU A 238 -5.64 -4.79 -5.51
C LEU A 238 -6.72 -5.83 -5.24
N ILE A 239 -6.61 -6.53 -4.13
CA ILE A 239 -7.58 -7.54 -3.71
C ILE A 239 -8.85 -6.85 -3.21
N ASN A 240 -9.84 -6.74 -4.07
CA ASN A 240 -11.07 -5.96 -3.83
C ASN A 240 -11.99 -6.53 -2.75
N ILE A 241 -11.87 -7.82 -2.49
CA ILE A 241 -12.73 -8.54 -1.54
C ILE A 241 -12.28 -8.37 -0.09
N LEU A 242 -11.12 -7.78 0.14
CA LEU A 242 -10.53 -7.60 1.47
C LEU A 242 -10.36 -6.12 1.81
N ALA A 243 -10.62 -5.76 3.07
CA ALA A 243 -10.29 -4.44 3.59
C ALA A 243 -9.95 -4.50 5.08
N ILE A 244 -8.97 -3.71 5.49
CA ILE A 244 -8.52 -3.58 6.87
C ILE A 244 -8.58 -2.12 7.32
N ASP A 245 -9.09 -1.88 8.51
CA ASP A 245 -9.11 -0.54 9.12
C ASP A 245 -7.86 -0.29 9.97
N THR A 246 -7.54 0.96 10.22
CA THR A 246 -6.56 1.35 11.22
C THR A 246 -7.11 1.16 12.63
N ALA A 247 -6.23 0.79 13.58
CA ALA A 247 -6.60 0.62 14.99
C ALA A 247 -6.65 1.96 15.75
N VAL A 248 -5.87 2.93 15.30
CA VAL A 248 -5.69 4.22 15.98
C VAL A 248 -6.66 5.26 15.43
N PRO A 249 -7.41 5.99 16.29
CA PRO A 249 -8.19 7.15 15.85
C PRO A 249 -7.28 8.18 15.19
N SER A 250 -7.80 8.90 14.19
CA SER A 250 -7.11 9.92 13.40
C SER A 250 -6.51 11.10 14.21
N ASN A 251 -6.65 11.12 15.52
CA ASN A 251 -6.17 12.16 16.43
C ASN A 251 -4.71 11.97 16.89
N VAL A 252 -4.05 10.88 16.54
CA VAL A 252 -2.60 10.78 16.73
C VAL A 252 -1.96 11.70 15.68
N PRO A 253 -1.09 12.65 16.08
CA PRO A 253 -0.47 13.57 15.13
C PRO A 253 0.18 12.77 14.01
N ASN A 254 -0.29 13.04 12.81
CA ASN A 254 0.28 12.40 11.62
C ASN A 254 1.75 12.86 11.54
N VAL A 255 2.68 11.94 11.66
CA VAL A 255 4.12 12.25 11.54
C VAL A 255 4.43 12.81 10.15
N ALA A 256 3.50 12.65 9.21
CA ALA A 256 3.58 13.10 7.83
C ALA A 256 3.42 14.63 7.62
N GLY A 257 3.13 15.41 8.64
CA GLY A 257 3.15 16.87 8.51
C GLY A 257 1.77 17.53 8.27
N THR A 258 1.81 18.83 8.15
CA THR A 258 0.66 19.72 7.96
C THR A 258 0.01 19.56 6.58
N ASN A 259 -1.22 20.05 6.39
CA ASN A 259 -1.91 20.07 5.09
C ASN A 259 -1.06 20.66 3.95
N THR A 260 -0.15 21.58 4.26
CA THR A 260 0.80 22.16 3.30
C THR A 260 1.77 21.14 2.75
N SER A 261 2.24 20.19 3.58
CA SER A 261 3.14 19.13 3.11
C SER A 261 2.43 18.15 2.18
N GLU A 262 1.17 17.83 2.45
CA GLU A 262 0.37 16.92 1.61
C GLU A 262 0.16 17.52 0.21
N ASN A 263 -0.25 18.80 0.12
CA ASN A 263 -0.38 19.49 -1.17
C ASN A 263 0.95 19.49 -1.94
N ASN A 264 2.06 19.72 -1.25
CA ASN A 264 3.37 19.70 -1.87
C ASN A 264 3.73 18.33 -2.45
N TYR A 265 3.44 17.24 -1.74
CA TYR A 265 3.64 15.88 -2.26
C TYR A 265 2.82 15.61 -3.51
N GLN A 266 1.54 16.01 -3.53
CA GLN A 266 0.68 15.85 -4.69
C GLN A 266 1.20 16.64 -5.91
N MET A 267 1.69 17.85 -5.71
CA MET A 267 2.27 18.68 -6.76
C MET A 267 3.56 18.07 -7.32
N VAL A 268 4.47 17.60 -6.46
CA VAL A 268 5.71 16.94 -6.88
C VAL A 268 5.41 15.66 -7.65
N MET A 269 4.46 14.86 -7.18
CA MET A 269 4.04 13.65 -7.89
C MET A 269 3.44 13.97 -9.26
N TYR A 270 2.59 15.01 -9.35
CA TYR A 270 2.05 15.46 -10.62
C TYR A 270 3.16 15.97 -11.55
N ALA A 271 4.12 16.74 -11.06
CA ALA A 271 5.24 17.23 -11.86
C ALA A 271 6.11 16.09 -12.40
N LYS A 272 6.29 15.00 -11.65
CA LYS A 272 7.02 13.80 -12.10
C LYS A 272 6.22 12.97 -13.10
N TRP A 273 4.90 12.80 -12.87
CA TRP A 273 4.03 11.88 -13.59
C TRP A 273 2.81 12.57 -14.21
N ARG A 274 2.95 13.82 -14.71
CA ARG A 274 1.88 14.73 -15.12
C ARG A 274 0.81 14.10 -16.02
N ASP A 275 1.24 13.22 -16.92
CA ASP A 275 0.35 12.66 -17.93
C ASP A 275 -0.35 11.37 -17.46
N TYR A 276 0.13 10.82 -16.35
CA TYR A 276 -0.41 9.62 -15.71
C TYR A 276 -1.20 9.89 -14.44
N ILE A 277 -1.13 11.10 -13.92
CA ILE A 277 -1.86 11.51 -12.71
C ILE A 277 -2.92 12.55 -13.08
N ARG A 278 -4.12 12.37 -12.52
CA ARG A 278 -5.14 13.42 -12.47
C ARG A 278 -5.04 14.12 -11.12
N LEU A 279 -4.75 15.41 -11.12
CA LEU A 279 -4.76 16.24 -9.93
C LEU A 279 -6.14 16.92 -9.79
N ASN A 280 -6.74 16.87 -8.60
CA ASN A 280 -8.05 17.44 -8.29
C ASN A 280 -8.00 18.11 -6.92
N ILE A 281 -9.01 18.93 -6.63
CA ILE A 281 -9.29 19.42 -5.27
C ILE A 281 -10.30 18.47 -4.63
N ALA A 282 -9.92 17.83 -3.53
CA ALA A 282 -10.77 16.93 -2.76
C ALA A 282 -11.86 17.70 -2.00
N LYS A 283 -12.86 17.00 -1.43
CA LYS A 283 -13.95 17.62 -0.67
C LYS A 283 -13.48 18.40 0.56
N ASN A 284 -12.37 18.03 1.15
CA ASN A 284 -11.74 18.71 2.28
C ASN A 284 -10.88 19.93 1.87
N GLY A 285 -10.86 20.28 0.60
CA GLY A 285 -10.09 21.39 0.05
C GLY A 285 -8.63 21.09 -0.30
N ASN A 286 -8.09 19.94 0.03
CA ASN A 286 -6.71 19.57 -0.28
C ASN A 286 -6.55 19.07 -1.72
N LEU A 287 -5.33 19.16 -2.25
CA LEU A 287 -4.98 18.51 -3.52
C LEU A 287 -5.02 16.99 -3.37
N ASN A 288 -5.50 16.31 -4.39
CA ASN A 288 -5.55 14.86 -4.46
C ASN A 288 -5.19 14.37 -5.86
N GLY A 289 -4.12 13.58 -5.95
CA GLY A 289 -3.65 12.96 -7.18
C GLY A 289 -4.17 11.52 -7.31
N ASN A 290 -4.63 11.15 -8.48
CA ASN A 290 -5.09 9.81 -8.79
C ASN A 290 -4.42 9.29 -10.05
N ILE A 291 -3.91 8.06 -10.02
CA ILE A 291 -3.30 7.41 -11.18
C ILE A 291 -4.37 7.15 -12.24
N ILE A 292 -4.06 7.50 -13.49
CA ILE A 292 -4.89 7.19 -14.65
C ILE A 292 -4.36 5.90 -15.29
N TYR A 293 -4.66 4.76 -14.69
CA TYR A 293 -4.11 3.44 -15.06
C TYR A 293 -4.16 3.16 -16.55
N LYS A 294 -5.28 3.47 -17.24
CA LYS A 294 -5.42 3.27 -18.69
C LYS A 294 -4.37 4.01 -19.52
N TYR A 295 -3.82 5.13 -19.02
CA TYR A 295 -2.75 5.84 -19.69
C TYR A 295 -1.38 5.23 -19.38
N VAL A 296 -1.15 4.84 -18.12
CA VAL A 296 0.08 4.14 -17.74
C VAL A 296 0.24 2.84 -18.53
N GLU A 297 -0.85 2.06 -18.66
CA GLU A 297 -0.86 0.81 -19.43
C GLU A 297 -0.68 1.02 -20.93
N LYS A 298 -1.36 2.02 -21.51
CA LYS A 298 -1.37 2.27 -22.96
C LYS A 298 -0.12 2.97 -23.45
N PHE A 299 0.46 3.84 -22.61
CA PHE A 299 1.60 4.67 -22.94
C PHE A 299 2.73 4.47 -21.92
N PRO A 300 3.43 3.33 -21.94
CA PRO A 300 4.47 2.99 -20.95
C PRO A 300 5.72 3.87 -21.03
N LYS A 301 5.80 4.75 -22.03
CA LYS A 301 6.83 5.79 -22.16
C LYS A 301 6.22 7.16 -21.89
N GLU A 302 7.04 8.13 -21.55
CA GLU A 302 6.60 9.51 -21.42
C GLU A 302 5.81 9.96 -22.65
N PHE A 303 4.56 10.33 -22.45
CA PHE A 303 3.77 11.00 -23.45
C PHE A 303 3.26 12.32 -22.89
N ILE A 304 3.16 13.33 -23.74
CA ILE A 304 2.84 14.70 -23.34
C ILE A 304 1.40 14.99 -23.70
N ARG A 305 0.65 15.48 -22.71
CA ARG A 305 -0.70 16.03 -22.92
C ARG A 305 -0.61 17.57 -22.89
N PRO A 306 -0.71 18.23 -24.05
CA PRO A 306 -0.57 19.69 -24.13
C PRO A 306 -1.47 20.48 -23.19
N GLU A 307 -2.68 19.98 -22.94
CA GLU A 307 -3.67 20.57 -22.04
C GLU A 307 -3.24 20.62 -20.57
N ASN A 308 -2.15 19.90 -20.24
CA ASN A 308 -1.61 19.87 -18.88
C ASN A 308 -0.42 20.80 -18.66
N GLU A 309 0.07 21.50 -19.70
CA GLU A 309 1.33 22.27 -19.60
C GLU A 309 1.27 23.37 -18.52
N GLU A 310 0.20 24.18 -18.49
CA GLU A 310 0.07 25.24 -17.49
C GLU A 310 0.03 24.69 -16.05
N LEU A 311 -0.73 23.61 -15.82
CA LEU A 311 -0.81 22.94 -14.51
C LEU A 311 0.53 22.31 -14.13
N TYR A 312 1.21 21.68 -15.09
CA TYR A 312 2.54 21.12 -14.89
C TYR A 312 3.54 22.17 -14.44
N GLN A 313 3.58 23.31 -15.13
CA GLN A 313 4.51 24.39 -14.77
C GLN A 313 4.20 24.94 -13.38
N ALA A 314 2.92 25.17 -13.04
CA ALA A 314 2.53 25.64 -11.72
C ALA A 314 2.93 24.64 -10.60
N CYS A 315 2.80 23.33 -10.84
CA CYS A 315 3.24 22.31 -9.90
C CYS A 315 4.76 22.26 -9.77
N LYS A 316 5.50 22.36 -10.88
CA LYS A 316 6.96 22.40 -10.89
C LYS A 316 7.52 23.59 -10.12
N ASP A 317 6.87 24.74 -10.25
CA ASP A 317 7.25 25.97 -9.56
C ASP A 317 6.72 26.03 -8.10
N MET A 318 6.06 24.97 -7.65
CA MET A 318 5.43 24.89 -6.33
C MET A 318 4.46 26.04 -6.03
N ASN A 319 3.80 26.59 -7.07
CA ASN A 319 2.85 27.68 -6.96
C ASN A 319 1.45 27.14 -6.64
N VAL A 320 1.18 26.96 -5.34
CA VAL A 320 -0.05 26.36 -4.82
C VAL A 320 -1.29 27.15 -5.26
N ASP A 321 -1.27 28.46 -5.17
CA ASP A 321 -2.41 29.34 -5.52
C ASP A 321 -2.78 29.20 -6.99
N LYS A 322 -1.78 29.19 -7.86
CA LYS A 322 -1.99 29.00 -9.29
C LYS A 322 -2.54 27.61 -9.64
N VAL A 323 -2.10 26.58 -8.93
CA VAL A 323 -2.64 25.22 -9.08
C VAL A 323 -4.14 25.20 -8.74
N TYR A 324 -4.55 25.81 -7.63
CA TYR A 324 -5.96 25.90 -7.24
C TYR A 324 -6.77 26.68 -8.28
N GLU A 325 -6.29 27.83 -8.73
CA GLU A 325 -6.95 28.64 -9.76
C GLU A 325 -7.24 27.82 -11.03
N ILE A 326 -6.22 27.10 -11.54
CA ILE A 326 -6.35 26.26 -12.74
C ILE A 326 -7.39 25.15 -12.53
N LEU A 327 -7.31 24.44 -11.39
CA LEU A 327 -8.23 23.34 -11.10
C LEU A 327 -9.67 23.79 -10.90
N GLU A 328 -9.91 24.94 -10.26
CA GLU A 328 -11.25 25.52 -10.10
C GLU A 328 -11.85 25.95 -11.44
N ASN A 329 -11.05 26.56 -12.32
CA ASN A 329 -11.48 26.94 -13.66
C ASN A 329 -11.83 25.72 -14.53
N ARG A 330 -11.16 24.56 -14.32
CA ARG A 330 -11.51 23.30 -14.99
C ARG A 330 -12.85 22.70 -14.52
N LYS A 331 -13.27 22.96 -13.27
CA LYS A 331 -14.57 22.50 -12.76
C LYS A 331 -15.76 23.27 -13.35
N LYS A 332 -15.53 24.50 -13.83
CA LYS A 332 -16.56 25.37 -14.40
C LYS A 332 -16.83 25.11 -15.89
N LYS A 333 -15.96 24.39 -16.55
CA LYS A 333 -16.10 23.91 -17.95
C LYS A 333 -16.65 22.49 -17.99
#